data_b6614978cbdf728176decfe30b6c99bd
#
_entry.id   b6614978cbdf728176decfe30b6c99bd
#
_cell.length_a   1.000
_cell.length_b   1.000
_cell.length_c   1.000
_cell.angle_alpha   90.00
_cell.angle_beta   90.00
_cell.angle_gamma   90.00
#
_symmetry.space_group_name_H-M   'P 1'
#
loop_
_entity.id
_entity.type
_entity.pdbx_description
1 polymer ?
#
loop_
_entity_poly.entity_id
_entity_poly.type
_entity_poly.pdbx_seq_one_letter_code
_entity_poly.pdbx_strand_id
1 'polypeptide(L)'
;MHCKNLILPDLSFLSSFFSYFRCVDRFCDPRNVASSQLTDLMICAPWDTEMFQCLADGKDHTPCCAAKQIPPLCQELCSGNVTDINFKYFRCLSYMTELSSCMLEGYGVLPSSPVNFRFSNLQTTFGILHWDRPETLGETVVDYLVKYQKITPNAGKQMTVEHAQSPFILEHLDSASTYEVFVEPVNNIGIGDPSTRIVFRSASRKLEDLLDNQTPYNQTACCLKSGMKPECKLISVSCLI
;
A
#
# COMPACT_ATOMS: atom_id res chain seq x y z
N MET A 1 24.82 -6.13 13.03
CA MET A 1 24.72 -4.71 13.45
C MET A 1 26.11 -4.07 13.43
N HIS A 2 26.54 -3.56 12.27
CA HIS A 2 27.92 -3.07 12.05
C HIS A 2 28.09 -1.55 12.24
N CYS A 3 27.01 -0.78 12.34
CA CYS A 3 27.08 0.67 12.53
C CYS A 3 27.78 1.14 13.81
N LYS A 4 27.99 0.28 14.80
CA LYS A 4 28.69 0.67 16.05
C LYS A 4 30.20 0.89 15.86
N ASN A 5 30.74 0.56 14.69
CA ASN A 5 32.16 0.71 14.37
C ASN A 5 32.45 1.87 13.42
N LEU A 6 31.49 2.77 13.19
CA LEU A 6 31.76 4.03 12.49
C LEU A 6 32.85 4.76 13.26
N ILE A 7 33.99 4.96 12.58
CA ILE A 7 35.16 5.65 13.10
C ILE A 7 34.71 7.07 13.48
N LEU A 8 34.76 7.37 14.76
CA LEU A 8 34.46 8.71 15.27
C LEU A 8 35.41 9.72 14.64
N PRO A 9 34.92 10.73 13.91
CA PRO A 9 35.75 11.86 13.57
C PRO A 9 36.15 12.58 14.88
N ASP A 10 37.31 13.23 14.85
CA ASP A 10 38.00 13.87 15.96
C ASP A 10 37.03 14.69 16.86
N LEU A 11 36.81 14.19 18.08
CA LEU A 11 35.77 14.69 19.01
C LEU A 11 36.26 15.92 19.78
N SER A 12 36.37 17.05 19.09
CA SER A 12 36.72 18.32 19.75
C SER A 12 35.55 19.06 20.41
N PHE A 13 34.29 18.57 20.26
CA PHE A 13 33.10 19.21 20.83
C PHE A 13 32.11 18.20 21.43
N LEU A 14 31.85 18.28 22.73
CA LEU A 14 30.88 17.48 23.47
C LEU A 14 29.44 17.54 22.90
N SER A 15 29.03 18.66 22.30
CA SER A 15 27.72 18.81 21.67
C SER A 15 27.57 17.96 20.41
N SER A 16 28.64 17.82 19.61
CA SER A 16 28.65 16.95 18.42
C SER A 16 28.57 15.47 18.80
N PHE A 17 29.10 15.09 19.96
CA PHE A 17 29.06 13.72 20.45
C PHE A 17 27.63 13.24 20.75
N PHE A 18 26.84 14.04 21.47
CA PHE A 18 25.44 13.71 21.77
C PHE A 18 24.58 13.65 20.49
N SER A 19 24.78 14.57 19.54
CA SER A 19 24.08 14.58 18.27
C SER A 19 24.41 13.34 17.44
N TYR A 20 25.68 12.96 17.39
CA TYR A 20 26.13 11.76 16.68
C TYR A 20 25.47 10.48 17.21
N PHE A 21 25.48 10.27 18.55
CA PHE A 21 24.84 9.09 19.16
C PHE A 21 23.34 9.05 18.88
N ARG A 22 22.67 10.18 18.96
CA ARG A 22 21.26 10.28 18.60
C ARG A 22 21.01 9.90 17.14
N CYS A 23 21.89 10.29 16.26
CA CYS A 23 21.79 9.96 14.84
C CYS A 23 22.04 8.47 14.58
N VAL A 24 23.03 7.88 15.24
CA VAL A 24 23.31 6.44 15.17
C VAL A 24 22.08 5.63 15.65
N ASP A 25 21.51 6.00 16.80
CA ASP A 25 20.31 5.34 17.33
C ASP A 25 19.11 5.47 16.39
N ARG A 26 19.00 6.61 15.69
CA ARG A 26 17.86 6.91 14.82
C ARG A 26 17.99 6.24 13.46
N PHE A 27 19.16 6.26 12.84
CA PHE A 27 19.38 5.82 11.46
C PHE A 27 20.11 4.49 11.32
N CYS A 28 20.90 4.07 12.30
CA CYS A 28 21.56 2.76 12.26
C CYS A 28 20.67 1.62 12.77
N ASP A 29 19.51 1.92 13.33
CA ASP A 29 18.47 0.93 13.57
C ASP A 29 17.37 1.11 12.51
N PRO A 30 17.26 0.18 11.54
CA PRO A 30 16.27 0.28 10.48
C PRO A 30 14.83 0.42 10.99
N ARG A 31 14.51 -0.08 12.19
CA ARG A 31 13.19 0.05 12.82
C ARG A 31 12.80 1.50 13.11
N ASN A 32 13.79 2.35 13.34
CA ASN A 32 13.58 3.75 13.70
C ASN A 32 13.53 4.67 12.47
N VAL A 33 14.08 4.24 11.33
CA VAL A 33 14.21 5.07 10.12
C VAL A 33 12.85 5.49 9.55
N ALA A 34 11.90 4.58 9.51
CA ALA A 34 10.55 4.86 8.99
C ALA A 34 9.81 5.97 9.76
N SER A 35 10.16 6.17 11.03
CA SER A 35 9.58 7.21 11.90
C SER A 35 10.41 8.49 11.97
N SER A 36 11.47 8.62 11.15
CA SER A 36 12.34 9.79 11.14
C SER A 36 11.62 11.03 10.62
N GLN A 37 11.87 12.14 11.29
CA GLN A 37 11.33 13.45 10.92
C GLN A 37 12.37 14.30 10.18
N LEU A 38 11.91 15.34 9.48
CA LEU A 38 12.79 16.30 8.82
C LEU A 38 13.84 16.88 9.77
N THR A 39 13.47 17.14 11.02
CA THR A 39 14.38 17.62 12.07
C THR A 39 15.51 16.64 12.38
N ASP A 40 15.24 15.35 12.38
CA ASP A 40 16.27 14.32 12.60
C ASP A 40 17.28 14.32 11.45
N LEU A 41 16.80 14.41 10.19
CA LEU A 41 17.66 14.49 9.02
C LEU A 41 18.52 15.77 9.03
N MET A 42 17.96 16.92 9.40
CA MET A 42 18.74 18.16 9.48
C MET A 42 19.83 18.10 10.55
N ILE A 43 19.54 17.49 11.71
CA ILE A 43 20.53 17.31 12.78
C ILE A 43 21.61 16.33 12.37
N CYS A 44 21.23 15.28 11.62
CA CYS A 44 22.12 14.20 11.24
C CYS A 44 22.83 14.42 9.89
N ALA A 45 22.51 15.50 9.17
CA ALA A 45 23.07 15.81 7.85
C ALA A 45 24.62 15.70 7.76
N PRO A 46 25.41 16.05 8.79
CA PRO A 46 26.86 15.86 8.72
C PRO A 46 27.34 14.41 8.57
N TRP A 47 26.47 13.43 8.88
CA TRP A 47 26.78 12.00 8.89
C TRP A 47 25.78 11.17 8.03
N ASP A 48 24.98 11.82 7.20
CA ASP A 48 23.91 11.17 6.46
C ASP A 48 24.45 10.13 5.47
N THR A 49 25.55 10.41 4.78
CA THR A 49 26.17 9.51 3.81
C THR A 49 26.62 8.20 4.48
N GLU A 50 27.35 8.29 5.58
CA GLU A 50 27.83 7.13 6.33
C GLU A 50 26.67 6.34 6.94
N MET A 51 25.61 7.02 7.37
CA MET A 51 24.43 6.40 7.92
C MET A 51 23.66 5.61 6.87
N PHE A 52 23.45 6.15 5.69
CA PHE A 52 22.77 5.43 4.60
C PHE A 52 23.62 4.26 4.08
N GLN A 53 24.93 4.42 3.98
CA GLN A 53 25.82 3.30 3.63
C GLN A 53 25.74 2.17 4.66
N CYS A 54 25.72 2.53 5.95
CA CYS A 54 25.60 1.56 7.04
C CYS A 54 24.20 0.91 7.05
N LEU A 55 23.16 1.68 6.80
CA LEU A 55 21.78 1.19 6.76
C LEU A 55 21.58 0.15 5.64
N ALA A 56 22.24 0.36 4.51
CA ALA A 56 22.22 -0.58 3.38
C ALA A 56 23.08 -1.82 3.61
N ASP A 57 23.87 -1.89 4.69
CA ASP A 57 24.79 -3.00 5.04
C ASP A 57 25.75 -3.37 3.87
N GLY A 58 26.17 -2.36 3.10
CA GLY A 58 27.03 -2.53 1.93
C GLY A 58 26.42 -3.32 0.77
N LYS A 59 25.10 -3.52 0.79
CA LYS A 59 24.35 -4.24 -0.26
C LYS A 59 23.59 -3.28 -1.16
N ASP A 60 23.34 -3.72 -2.38
CA ASP A 60 22.51 -3.01 -3.34
C ASP A 60 21.04 -3.46 -3.20
N HIS A 61 20.19 -2.56 -2.67
CA HIS A 61 18.76 -2.77 -2.52
C HIS A 61 17.95 -2.09 -3.65
N THR A 62 18.59 -1.56 -4.69
CA THR A 62 17.96 -0.89 -5.82
C THR A 62 16.85 -1.74 -6.48
N PRO A 63 16.98 -3.06 -6.65
CA PRO A 63 15.91 -3.88 -7.23
C PRO A 63 14.62 -3.85 -6.41
N CYS A 64 14.71 -3.92 -5.07
CA CYS A 64 13.56 -3.80 -4.18
C CYS A 64 12.92 -2.41 -4.28
N CYS A 65 13.73 -1.36 -4.24
CA CYS A 65 13.26 0.01 -4.34
C CYS A 65 12.56 0.30 -5.67
N ALA A 66 13.07 -0.28 -6.76
CA ALA A 66 12.42 -0.19 -8.08
C ALA A 66 11.08 -0.94 -8.09
N ALA A 67 11.01 -2.13 -7.49
CA ALA A 67 9.76 -2.91 -7.36
C ALA A 67 8.69 -2.17 -6.56
N LYS A 68 9.10 -1.41 -5.53
CA LYS A 68 8.21 -0.53 -4.73
C LYS A 68 7.91 0.82 -5.42
N GLN A 69 8.29 0.99 -6.67
CA GLN A 69 8.03 2.19 -7.49
C GLN A 69 8.62 3.49 -6.88
N ILE A 70 9.69 3.39 -6.12
CA ILE A 70 10.43 4.55 -5.62
C ILE A 70 11.03 5.29 -6.81
N PRO A 71 10.94 6.64 -6.89
CA PRO A 71 11.50 7.40 -8.00
C PRO A 71 13.01 7.16 -8.19
N PRO A 72 13.53 7.17 -9.43
CA PRO A 72 14.93 6.87 -9.73
C PRO A 72 15.94 7.64 -8.89
N LEU A 73 15.69 8.94 -8.63
CA LEU A 73 16.55 9.75 -7.76
C LEU A 73 16.64 9.15 -6.34
N CYS A 74 15.53 8.66 -5.81
CA CYS A 74 15.49 8.11 -4.45
C CYS A 74 16.00 6.66 -4.40
N GLN A 75 16.00 5.95 -5.52
CA GLN A 75 16.62 4.62 -5.63
C GLN A 75 18.15 4.70 -5.45
N GLU A 76 18.78 5.85 -5.72
CA GLU A 76 20.21 6.03 -5.43
C GLU A 76 20.54 5.78 -3.95
N LEU A 77 19.63 6.12 -3.02
CA LEU A 77 19.78 5.85 -1.59
C LEU A 77 19.78 4.34 -1.26
N CYS A 78 19.20 3.52 -2.13
CA CYS A 78 19.12 2.07 -1.97
C CYS A 78 20.38 1.33 -2.44
N SER A 79 21.27 2.02 -3.17
CA SER A 79 22.43 1.38 -3.80
C SER A 79 23.50 0.90 -2.80
N GLY A 80 23.42 1.36 -1.56
CA GLY A 80 24.46 1.08 -0.54
C GLY A 80 25.79 1.79 -0.77
N ASN A 81 25.90 2.58 -1.84
CA ASN A 81 27.14 3.27 -2.22
C ASN A 81 26.88 4.76 -2.53
N VAL A 82 26.13 5.42 -1.66
CA VAL A 82 25.87 6.87 -1.78
C VAL A 82 27.10 7.61 -1.31
N THR A 83 27.61 8.54 -2.14
CA THR A 83 28.82 9.29 -1.84
C THR A 83 28.56 10.73 -1.42
N ASP A 84 27.37 11.28 -1.74
CA ASP A 84 27.00 12.66 -1.43
C ASP A 84 25.47 12.78 -1.30
N ILE A 85 25.01 13.03 -0.09
CA ILE A 85 23.61 13.30 0.20
C ILE A 85 23.42 14.80 0.34
N ASN A 86 22.60 15.38 -0.52
CA ASN A 86 22.35 16.82 -0.57
C ASN A 86 20.84 17.11 -0.66
N PHE A 87 20.47 18.40 -0.72
CA PHE A 87 19.08 18.84 -0.70
C PHE A 87 18.16 18.22 -1.77
N LYS A 88 18.71 17.66 -2.86
CA LYS A 88 17.89 16.97 -3.87
C LYS A 88 17.12 15.77 -3.28
N TYR A 89 17.67 15.12 -2.25
CA TYR A 89 17.08 13.94 -1.60
C TYR A 89 15.98 14.27 -0.58
N PHE A 90 15.73 15.53 -0.23
CA PHE A 90 14.61 15.89 0.66
C PHE A 90 13.24 15.41 0.14
N ARG A 91 13.08 15.36 -1.18
CA ARG A 91 11.86 14.79 -1.77
C ARG A 91 11.69 13.28 -1.54
N CYS A 92 12.76 12.60 -1.13
CA CYS A 92 12.73 11.17 -0.82
C CYS A 92 12.17 10.88 0.58
N LEU A 93 11.93 11.90 1.39
CA LEU A 93 11.31 11.77 2.71
C LEU A 93 9.93 11.09 2.67
N SER A 94 9.16 11.35 1.60
CA SER A 94 7.86 10.71 1.41
C SER A 94 7.94 9.20 1.12
N TYR A 95 9.14 8.68 0.85
CA TYR A 95 9.40 7.27 0.54
C TYR A 95 10.23 6.58 1.63
N MET A 96 10.44 7.21 2.80
CA MET A 96 11.30 6.64 3.84
C MET A 96 10.81 5.30 4.37
N THR A 97 9.50 5.08 4.39
CA THR A 97 8.91 3.79 4.81
C THR A 97 9.29 2.68 3.83
N GLU A 98 9.16 2.93 2.53
CA GLU A 98 9.49 1.99 1.47
C GLU A 98 11.00 1.75 1.39
N LEU A 99 11.81 2.82 1.52
CA LEU A 99 13.26 2.75 1.56
C LEU A 99 13.74 1.89 2.74
N SER A 100 13.27 2.18 3.95
CA SER A 100 13.64 1.42 5.15
C SER A 100 13.19 -0.04 5.06
N SER A 101 12.02 -0.30 4.49
CA SER A 101 11.53 -1.65 4.26
C SER A 101 12.46 -2.46 3.36
N CYS A 102 12.95 -1.88 2.25
CA CYS A 102 13.92 -2.56 1.38
C CYS A 102 15.26 -2.83 2.06
N MET A 103 15.72 -1.91 2.89
CA MET A 103 16.95 -2.12 3.65
C MET A 103 16.77 -3.21 4.71
N LEU A 104 15.62 -3.24 5.41
CA LEU A 104 15.26 -4.27 6.39
C LEU A 104 15.12 -5.66 5.79
N GLU A 105 14.62 -5.76 4.55
CA GLU A 105 14.53 -7.03 3.82
C GLU A 105 15.90 -7.71 3.72
N GLY A 106 16.94 -6.94 3.45
CA GLY A 106 18.32 -7.44 3.42
C GLY A 106 18.82 -8.03 4.74
N TYR A 107 18.20 -7.68 5.86
CA TYR A 107 18.50 -8.26 7.17
C TYR A 107 17.69 -9.54 7.48
N GLY A 108 16.73 -9.91 6.62
CA GLY A 108 15.91 -11.11 6.82
C GLY A 108 15.03 -11.05 8.07
N VAL A 109 14.55 -9.87 8.43
CA VAL A 109 13.72 -9.63 9.64
C VAL A 109 12.26 -9.28 9.30
N LEU A 110 11.95 -9.13 8.03
CA LEU A 110 10.60 -8.88 7.52
C LEU A 110 9.94 -10.16 7.01
N PRO A 111 8.62 -10.29 7.14
CA PRO A 111 7.88 -11.42 6.59
C PRO A 111 7.96 -11.47 5.07
N SER A 112 8.01 -12.67 4.51
CA SER A 112 7.84 -12.87 3.06
C SER A 112 6.43 -12.57 2.61
N SER A 113 6.17 -12.64 1.30
CA SER A 113 4.84 -12.41 0.71
C SER A 113 3.79 -13.36 1.30
N PRO A 114 2.55 -12.88 1.56
CA PRO A 114 1.42 -13.76 1.82
C PRO A 114 1.21 -14.72 0.66
N VAL A 115 0.90 -15.99 0.98
CA VAL A 115 0.70 -17.04 -0.03
C VAL A 115 -0.79 -17.26 -0.32
N ASN A 116 -1.09 -17.92 -1.45
CA ASN A 116 -2.46 -18.27 -1.86
C ASN A 116 -3.43 -17.07 -1.94
N PHE A 117 -2.91 -15.89 -2.31
CA PHE A 117 -3.74 -14.69 -2.46
C PHE A 117 -4.72 -14.85 -3.63
N ARG A 118 -6.02 -14.75 -3.34
CA ARG A 118 -7.09 -14.98 -4.30
C ARG A 118 -8.38 -14.25 -3.94
N PHE A 119 -9.23 -14.05 -4.95
CA PHE A 119 -10.62 -13.63 -4.75
C PHE A 119 -11.57 -14.82 -4.66
N SER A 120 -12.64 -14.64 -3.86
CA SER A 120 -13.87 -15.40 -3.96
C SER A 120 -15.07 -14.45 -3.93
N ASN A 121 -16.20 -14.87 -4.50
CA ASN A 121 -17.47 -14.14 -4.45
C ASN A 121 -17.37 -12.64 -4.86
N LEU A 122 -16.80 -12.37 -6.04
CA LEU A 122 -16.70 -11.01 -6.57
C LEU A 122 -18.07 -10.52 -7.07
N GLN A 123 -18.58 -9.44 -6.49
CA GLN A 123 -19.87 -8.83 -6.78
C GLN A 123 -19.72 -7.44 -7.41
N THR A 124 -20.83 -6.71 -7.53
CA THR A 124 -20.86 -5.35 -8.12
C THR A 124 -20.14 -4.32 -7.26
N THR A 125 -20.25 -4.42 -5.93
CA THR A 125 -19.77 -3.42 -4.96
C THR A 125 -18.79 -3.98 -3.93
N PHE A 126 -18.58 -5.29 -3.91
CA PHE A 126 -17.64 -5.93 -2.98
C PHE A 126 -17.05 -7.21 -3.56
N GLY A 127 -15.99 -7.67 -2.95
CA GLY A 127 -15.38 -8.99 -3.20
C GLY A 127 -14.68 -9.50 -1.95
N ILE A 128 -14.51 -10.82 -1.82
CA ILE A 128 -13.89 -11.44 -0.66
C ILE A 128 -12.47 -11.86 -1.05
N LEU A 129 -11.49 -11.31 -0.35
CA LEU A 129 -10.07 -11.64 -0.47
C LEU A 129 -9.69 -12.73 0.52
N HIS A 130 -8.86 -13.65 0.08
CA HIS A 130 -8.26 -14.68 0.91
C HIS A 130 -6.76 -14.71 0.70
N TRP A 131 -6.02 -14.95 1.76
CA TRP A 131 -4.58 -15.22 1.75
C TRP A 131 -4.21 -16.08 2.95
N ASP A 132 -3.11 -16.77 2.84
CA ASP A 132 -2.50 -17.50 3.92
C ASP A 132 -1.26 -16.76 4.42
N ARG A 133 -0.77 -17.11 5.60
CA ARG A 133 0.41 -16.47 6.20
C ARG A 133 1.65 -16.64 5.34
N PRO A 134 2.59 -15.68 5.37
CA PRO A 134 3.91 -15.85 4.79
C PRO A 134 4.61 -17.14 5.24
N GLU A 135 5.37 -17.75 4.35
CA GLU A 135 6.17 -18.94 4.68
C GLU A 135 7.36 -18.60 5.59
N THR A 136 7.98 -17.43 5.36
CA THR A 136 9.09 -16.94 6.19
C THR A 136 8.59 -15.86 7.13
N LEU A 137 8.86 -16.02 8.43
CA LEU A 137 8.47 -15.10 9.50
C LEU A 137 6.96 -14.81 9.58
N GLY A 138 6.12 -15.69 9.03
CA GLY A 138 4.67 -15.55 9.10
C GLY A 138 4.13 -15.54 10.53
N GLU A 139 4.81 -16.21 11.47
CA GLU A 139 4.49 -16.21 12.91
C GLU A 139 4.72 -14.85 13.57
N THR A 140 5.55 -13.98 12.97
CA THR A 140 5.83 -12.63 13.49
C THR A 140 4.83 -11.59 13.00
N VAL A 141 3.96 -11.94 12.05
CA VAL A 141 2.98 -11.03 11.46
C VAL A 141 1.93 -10.65 12.50
N VAL A 142 1.81 -9.36 12.72
CA VAL A 142 0.83 -8.76 13.66
C VAL A 142 -0.33 -8.10 12.93
N ASP A 143 -0.16 -7.73 11.64
CA ASP A 143 -1.16 -7.05 10.85
C ASP A 143 -0.98 -7.30 9.35
N TYR A 144 -2.02 -6.98 8.56
CA TYR A 144 -1.98 -6.96 7.10
C TYR A 144 -2.55 -5.64 6.58
N LEU A 145 -1.89 -5.09 5.55
CA LEU A 145 -2.34 -3.93 4.80
C LEU A 145 -2.92 -4.39 3.46
N VAL A 146 -4.19 -4.14 3.22
CA VAL A 146 -4.80 -4.33 1.89
C VAL A 146 -4.67 -3.03 1.12
N LYS A 147 -3.92 -3.05 0.03
CA LYS A 147 -3.74 -1.91 -0.88
C LYS A 147 -4.46 -2.17 -2.19
N TYR A 148 -5.28 -1.22 -2.62
CA TYR A 148 -5.99 -1.33 -3.88
C TYR A 148 -6.13 0.02 -4.56
N GLN A 149 -6.26 0.01 -5.88
CA GLN A 149 -6.49 1.22 -6.68
C GLN A 149 -7.39 0.92 -7.86
N LYS A 150 -8.24 1.88 -8.22
CA LYS A 150 -9.02 1.83 -9.46
C LYS A 150 -8.10 2.16 -10.63
N ILE A 151 -8.08 1.29 -11.63
CA ILE A 151 -7.30 1.52 -12.86
C ILE A 151 -8.09 2.49 -13.75
N THR A 152 -7.56 3.71 -13.87
CA THR A 152 -8.10 4.77 -14.71
C THR A 152 -6.98 5.35 -15.59
N PRO A 153 -7.30 6.03 -16.73
CA PRO A 153 -6.28 6.67 -17.56
C PRO A 153 -5.42 7.70 -16.81
N ASN A 154 -5.97 8.31 -15.75
CA ASN A 154 -5.30 9.29 -14.90
C ASN A 154 -4.98 8.67 -13.54
N ALA A 155 -4.07 7.72 -13.48
CA ALA A 155 -3.60 7.01 -12.28
C ALA A 155 -4.48 7.23 -11.03
N GLY A 156 -5.34 6.29 -10.71
CA GLY A 156 -6.24 6.38 -9.54
C GLY A 156 -5.45 6.47 -8.24
N LYS A 157 -6.02 7.14 -7.23
CA LYS A 157 -5.44 7.18 -5.89
C LYS A 157 -5.41 5.77 -5.31
N GLN A 158 -4.26 5.35 -4.81
CA GLN A 158 -4.12 4.11 -4.05
C GLN A 158 -4.80 4.27 -2.69
N MET A 159 -5.62 3.29 -2.34
CA MET A 159 -6.29 3.17 -1.04
C MET A 159 -5.58 2.10 -0.21
N THR A 160 -5.44 2.34 1.08
CA THR A 160 -4.87 1.38 2.04
C THR A 160 -5.90 1.12 3.13
N VAL A 161 -6.11 -0.15 3.45
CA VAL A 161 -6.92 -0.60 4.58
C VAL A 161 -5.99 -1.33 5.54
N GLU A 162 -5.93 -0.84 6.77
CA GLU A 162 -5.15 -1.41 7.87
C GLU A 162 -5.99 -2.43 8.66
N HIS A 163 -5.33 -3.26 9.44
CA HIS A 163 -5.96 -4.27 10.31
C HIS A 163 -6.83 -5.29 9.54
N ALA A 164 -6.41 -5.61 8.32
CA ALA A 164 -7.09 -6.60 7.50
C ALA A 164 -6.79 -8.02 7.98
N GLN A 165 -7.80 -8.89 7.96
CA GLN A 165 -7.65 -10.31 8.28
C GLN A 165 -8.28 -11.16 7.18
N SER A 166 -7.64 -12.27 6.84
CA SER A 166 -8.19 -13.22 5.85
C SER A 166 -9.23 -14.16 6.51
N PRO A 167 -10.44 -14.29 5.97
CA PRO A 167 -10.97 -13.64 4.77
C PRO A 167 -11.32 -12.16 4.99
N PHE A 168 -11.06 -11.30 4.01
CA PHE A 168 -11.32 -9.85 4.06
C PHE A 168 -12.36 -9.44 3.02
N ILE A 169 -13.35 -8.65 3.43
CA ILE A 169 -14.36 -8.11 2.52
C ILE A 169 -13.89 -6.74 2.01
N LEU A 170 -13.52 -6.68 0.75
CA LEU A 170 -13.20 -5.43 0.07
C LEU A 170 -14.50 -4.80 -0.43
N GLU A 171 -14.95 -3.74 0.23
CA GLU A 171 -16.22 -3.05 -0.02
C GLU A 171 -16.05 -1.76 -0.82
N HIS A 172 -17.16 -1.12 -1.13
CA HIS A 172 -17.23 0.19 -1.81
C HIS A 172 -16.60 0.21 -3.20
N LEU A 173 -16.65 -0.91 -3.92
CA LEU A 173 -16.25 -0.96 -5.31
C LEU A 173 -17.30 -0.31 -6.21
N ASP A 174 -16.84 0.43 -7.21
CA ASP A 174 -17.73 0.89 -8.29
C ASP A 174 -18.04 -0.28 -9.22
N SER A 175 -19.30 -0.39 -9.65
CA SER A 175 -19.71 -1.44 -10.59
C SER A 175 -18.99 -1.31 -11.94
N ALA A 176 -18.73 -2.43 -12.61
CA ALA A 176 -18.10 -2.51 -13.92
C ALA A 176 -16.73 -1.79 -14.02
N SER A 177 -16.03 -1.63 -12.91
CA SER A 177 -14.75 -0.94 -12.82
C SER A 177 -13.60 -1.92 -12.60
N THR A 178 -12.42 -1.57 -13.14
CA THR A 178 -11.21 -2.39 -13.01
C THR A 178 -10.36 -1.87 -11.86
N TYR A 179 -9.87 -2.79 -11.04
CA TYR A 179 -9.02 -2.53 -9.88
C TYR A 179 -7.79 -3.42 -9.88
N GLU A 180 -6.73 -2.92 -9.27
CA GLU A 180 -5.58 -3.71 -8.84
C GLU A 180 -5.59 -3.78 -7.32
N VAL A 181 -5.26 -4.96 -6.76
CA VAL A 181 -5.20 -5.18 -5.32
C VAL A 181 -4.03 -6.09 -4.96
N PHE A 182 -3.42 -5.84 -3.81
CA PHE A 182 -2.42 -6.70 -3.19
C PHE A 182 -2.44 -6.53 -1.66
N VAL A 183 -1.76 -7.42 -0.95
CA VAL A 183 -1.70 -7.46 0.51
C VAL A 183 -0.25 -7.45 0.95
N GLU A 184 0.08 -6.66 1.96
CA GLU A 184 1.39 -6.62 2.60
C GLU A 184 1.28 -7.08 4.05
N PRO A 185 2.12 -8.02 4.51
CA PRO A 185 2.17 -8.42 5.92
C PRO A 185 2.98 -7.40 6.71
N VAL A 186 2.61 -7.17 7.95
CA VAL A 186 3.32 -6.25 8.86
C VAL A 186 3.72 -7.01 10.12
N ASN A 187 4.97 -6.86 10.54
CA ASN A 187 5.43 -7.28 11.87
C ASN A 187 5.87 -6.07 12.70
N ASN A 188 6.31 -6.30 13.92
CA ASN A 188 6.77 -5.23 14.82
C ASN A 188 8.00 -4.45 14.32
N ILE A 189 8.64 -4.91 13.24
CA ILE A 189 9.86 -4.31 12.68
C ILE A 189 9.51 -3.47 11.47
N GLY A 190 8.57 -3.92 10.62
CA GLY A 190 8.20 -3.19 9.42
C GLY A 190 7.23 -3.96 8.52
N ILE A 191 7.06 -3.43 7.31
CA ILE A 191 6.21 -3.99 6.26
C ILE A 191 7.04 -5.00 5.47
N GLY A 192 6.53 -6.22 5.34
CA GLY A 192 7.14 -7.29 4.55
C GLY A 192 6.82 -7.22 3.06
N ASP A 193 7.11 -8.31 2.36
CA ASP A 193 6.93 -8.38 0.92
C ASP A 193 5.45 -8.41 0.52
N PRO A 194 5.06 -7.68 -0.55
CA PRO A 194 3.70 -7.70 -1.04
C PRO A 194 3.34 -9.07 -1.66
N SER A 195 2.08 -9.43 -1.59
CA SER A 195 1.52 -10.53 -2.36
C SER A 195 1.63 -10.28 -3.87
N THR A 196 1.35 -11.30 -4.67
CA THR A 196 1.08 -11.10 -6.10
C THR A 196 -0.03 -10.06 -6.27
N ARG A 197 0.08 -9.21 -7.31
CA ARG A 197 -0.95 -8.24 -7.66
C ARG A 197 -2.05 -8.90 -8.46
N ILE A 198 -3.30 -8.71 -8.07
CA ILE A 198 -4.46 -9.21 -8.79
C ILE A 198 -5.17 -8.02 -9.44
N VAL A 199 -5.32 -8.09 -10.76
CA VAL A 199 -6.18 -7.17 -11.51
C VAL A 199 -7.53 -7.85 -11.73
N PHE A 200 -8.61 -7.19 -11.31
CA PHE A 200 -9.96 -7.72 -11.42
C PHE A 200 -10.94 -6.65 -11.88
N ARG A 201 -12.07 -7.08 -12.40
CA ARG A 201 -13.17 -6.19 -12.75
C ARG A 201 -14.41 -6.55 -11.93
N SER A 202 -14.95 -5.57 -11.19
CA SER A 202 -16.20 -5.73 -10.45
C SER A 202 -17.36 -6.04 -11.40
N ALA A 203 -18.34 -6.80 -10.93
CA ALA A 203 -19.50 -7.15 -11.73
C ALA A 203 -20.29 -5.89 -12.14
N SER A 204 -20.89 -5.93 -13.33
CA SER A 204 -21.85 -4.90 -13.74
C SER A 204 -23.19 -5.13 -13.07
N ARG A 205 -23.91 -4.06 -12.74
CA ARG A 205 -25.31 -4.17 -12.31
C ARG A 205 -26.12 -4.76 -13.48
N LYS A 206 -26.87 -5.81 -13.20
CA LYS A 206 -27.84 -6.31 -14.17
C LYS A 206 -28.99 -5.29 -14.27
N LEU A 207 -29.55 -5.16 -15.47
CA LEU A 207 -30.68 -4.27 -15.70
C LEU A 207 -31.89 -4.64 -14.80
N GLU A 208 -32.01 -5.90 -14.45
CA GLU A 208 -33.02 -6.42 -13.52
C GLU A 208 -32.91 -5.82 -12.12
N ASP A 209 -31.69 -5.67 -11.58
CA ASP A 209 -31.44 -5.06 -10.25
C ASP A 209 -31.72 -3.56 -10.23
N LEU A 210 -31.67 -2.89 -11.39
CA LEU A 210 -32.03 -1.48 -11.53
C LEU A 210 -33.55 -1.27 -11.56
N LEU A 211 -34.30 -2.28 -12.00
CA LEU A 211 -35.75 -2.24 -12.06
C LEU A 211 -36.38 -2.56 -10.70
N ASP A 212 -35.72 -3.38 -9.88
CA ASP A 212 -36.23 -3.79 -8.55
C ASP A 212 -36.14 -2.66 -7.50
N ASN A 213 -35.23 -1.69 -7.69
CA ASN A 213 -35.10 -0.50 -6.82
C ASN A 213 -36.00 0.69 -7.24
N GLN A 214 -36.71 0.58 -8.34
CA GLN A 214 -37.80 1.54 -8.61
C GLN A 214 -39.03 1.12 -7.79
N THR A 215 -39.62 2.07 -7.08
CA THR A 215 -40.93 1.90 -6.45
C THR A 215 -41.80 1.04 -7.34
N PRO A 216 -42.52 0.04 -6.78
CA PRO A 216 -43.25 -0.93 -7.59
C PRO A 216 -44.07 -0.19 -8.65
N TYR A 217 -43.68 -0.44 -9.90
CA TYR A 217 -44.31 0.22 -11.04
C TYR A 217 -45.79 -0.13 -11.04
N ASN A 218 -46.61 0.86 -10.67
CA ASN A 218 -48.05 0.66 -10.61
C ASN A 218 -48.61 0.70 -12.05
N GLN A 219 -48.64 -0.44 -12.70
CA GLN A 219 -49.15 -0.59 -14.06
C GLN A 219 -50.55 -0.02 -14.19
N THR A 220 -51.38 -0.15 -13.16
CA THR A 220 -52.74 0.42 -13.11
C THR A 220 -52.72 1.95 -13.15
N ALA A 221 -51.82 2.59 -12.41
CA ALA A 221 -51.67 4.04 -12.41
C ALA A 221 -51.13 4.57 -13.76
N CYS A 222 -50.21 3.84 -14.40
CA CYS A 222 -49.70 4.18 -15.72
C CYS A 222 -50.78 4.09 -16.80
N CYS A 223 -51.61 3.03 -16.80
CA CYS A 223 -52.69 2.86 -17.75
C CYS A 223 -53.79 3.92 -17.56
N LEU A 224 -54.07 4.31 -16.32
CA LEU A 224 -55.04 5.42 -16.04
C LEU A 224 -54.52 6.78 -16.52
N LYS A 225 -53.23 7.03 -16.34
CA LYS A 225 -52.56 8.28 -16.75
C LYS A 225 -52.46 8.43 -18.27
N SER A 226 -52.39 7.34 -19.00
CA SER A 226 -52.39 7.30 -20.48
C SER A 226 -53.78 7.29 -21.11
N GLY A 227 -54.86 7.41 -20.30
CA GLY A 227 -56.24 7.49 -20.80
C GLY A 227 -56.83 6.15 -21.25
N MET A 228 -56.20 5.03 -20.91
CA MET A 228 -56.79 3.71 -21.20
C MET A 228 -57.89 3.32 -20.25
N LYS A 229 -58.97 2.75 -20.78
CA LYS A 229 -60.11 2.30 -19.98
C LYS A 229 -59.72 1.14 -19.06
N PRO A 230 -60.32 1.03 -17.85
CA PRO A 230 -59.95 0.02 -16.83
C PRO A 230 -60.18 -1.44 -17.28
N GLU A 231 -60.84 -1.66 -18.38
CA GLU A 231 -61.12 -3.02 -18.93
C GLU A 231 -59.92 -3.67 -19.62
N CYS A 232 -58.84 -2.95 -19.88
CA CYS A 232 -57.57 -3.47 -20.44
C CYS A 232 -56.68 -4.22 -19.42
N LYS A 233 -57.22 -4.68 -18.32
CA LYS A 233 -56.52 -5.38 -17.24
C LYS A 233 -55.97 -6.76 -17.57
N LEU A 234 -56.19 -7.29 -18.76
CA LEU A 234 -55.85 -8.69 -19.09
C LEU A 234 -54.80 -8.87 -20.20
N ILE A 235 -54.20 -7.83 -20.71
CA ILE A 235 -53.12 -7.96 -21.69
C ILE A 235 -51.86 -7.32 -21.10
N SER A 236 -50.85 -8.16 -20.80
CA SER A 236 -49.52 -7.70 -20.44
C SER A 236 -48.84 -7.04 -21.65
N VAL A 237 -49.24 -5.83 -21.96
CA VAL A 237 -48.54 -4.99 -22.92
C VAL A 237 -47.72 -4.03 -22.11
N SER A 238 -46.39 -4.19 -22.17
CA SER A 238 -45.42 -3.22 -21.69
C SER A 238 -45.81 -1.84 -22.19
N CYS A 239 -46.13 -0.91 -21.29
CA CYS A 239 -46.16 0.53 -21.63
C CYS A 239 -44.71 0.96 -21.86
N LEU A 240 -44.17 0.61 -23.04
CA LEU A 240 -42.95 1.20 -23.59
C LEU A 240 -43.35 2.42 -24.41
N ILE A 241 -43.20 3.60 -23.84
CA ILE A 241 -42.90 4.85 -24.54
C ILE A 241 -41.76 5.55 -23.78
#